data_031250f0201f2c5a2d56381ae259b13a
#
_entry.id   031250f0201f2c5a2d56381ae259b13a
#
_cell.length_a   1.000
_cell.length_b   1.000
_cell.length_c   1.000
_cell.angle_alpha   90.00
_cell.angle_beta   90.00
_cell.angle_gamma   90.00
#
_symmetry.space_group_name_H-M   'P 1'
#
loop_
_entity.id
_entity.type
_entity.pdbx_description
1 polymer ?
#
loop_
_entity_poly.entity_id
_entity_poly.type
_entity_poly.pdbx_seq_one_letter_code
_entity_poly.pdbx_strand_id
1 'polypeptide(L)'
;FYSYTMDGFVSRVDFNNSGFQGLSFTVSFGDRGPGNSGDVMADRRSVNDANATSNNADHMVFLNDPDNIEFPSSLSQCGDVYLLGVSCEIPDSFCINIGVTQAGQVEVILDFNNNGIYDLNTTDVLLVEFFTAADTACIPWNGLKGDGSPIGFGEPIPTIVRYSQGVQHYAGYDIEFLKNGFCVQTVRPVCPGIATDLLYWDDSQITDDLVTVTINEGDPGTGQPKIQFNGCTC
;
A
#
# COMPACT_ATOMS: atom_id res chain seq x y z
N PHE A 1 -6.92 -17.96 -0.38
CA PHE A 1 -6.00 -17.91 -1.51
C PHE A 1 -4.61 -17.56 -1.05
N TYR A 2 -3.65 -17.99 -1.87
CA TYR A 2 -2.26 -17.59 -1.72
C TYR A 2 -1.82 -16.92 -3.01
N SER A 3 -0.99 -15.90 -2.90
CA SER A 3 -0.31 -15.29 -4.05
C SER A 3 1.18 -15.49 -3.92
N TYR A 4 1.85 -15.66 -5.05
CA TYR A 4 3.30 -15.67 -5.15
C TYR A 4 3.71 -14.51 -6.04
N THR A 5 4.37 -13.52 -5.45
CA THR A 5 4.79 -12.30 -6.14
C THR A 5 6.02 -12.55 -7.02
N MET A 6 6.27 -11.67 -7.98
CA MET A 6 7.42 -11.80 -8.88
C MET A 6 8.76 -11.71 -8.14
N ASP A 7 8.81 -11.04 -7.01
CA ASP A 7 9.97 -10.93 -6.12
C ASP A 7 10.06 -12.08 -5.09
N GLY A 8 9.15 -13.07 -5.18
CA GLY A 8 9.23 -14.34 -4.43
C GLY A 8 8.63 -14.29 -3.04
N PHE A 9 7.67 -13.43 -2.79
CA PHE A 9 6.91 -13.41 -1.55
C PHE A 9 5.62 -14.20 -1.69
N VAL A 10 5.25 -14.93 -0.65
CA VAL A 10 3.97 -15.61 -0.55
C VAL A 10 3.11 -14.91 0.49
N SER A 11 1.95 -14.46 0.07
CA SER A 11 0.92 -13.92 0.95
C SER A 11 -0.34 -14.79 0.91
N ARG A 12 -1.02 -14.85 2.04
CA ARG A 12 -2.32 -15.50 2.19
C ARG A 12 -3.41 -14.44 2.31
N VAL A 13 -4.46 -14.60 1.54
CA VAL A 13 -5.70 -13.84 1.68
C VAL A 13 -6.79 -14.76 2.19
N ASP A 14 -7.37 -14.42 3.32
CA ASP A 14 -8.44 -15.17 3.99
C ASP A 14 -9.68 -14.30 4.09
N PHE A 15 -10.79 -14.78 3.55
CA PHE A 15 -12.07 -14.08 3.57
C PHE A 15 -12.90 -14.37 4.83
N ASN A 16 -12.27 -14.82 5.90
CA ASN A 16 -12.87 -14.99 7.23
C ASN A 16 -14.19 -15.78 7.20
N ASN A 17 -14.19 -16.91 6.49
CA ASN A 17 -15.33 -17.79 6.29
C ASN A 17 -16.55 -17.13 5.57
N SER A 18 -16.45 -15.91 5.11
CA SER A 18 -17.40 -15.42 4.12
C SER A 18 -16.98 -15.95 2.77
N GLY A 19 -17.72 -16.88 2.22
CA GLY A 19 -17.52 -17.29 0.84
C GLY A 19 -17.75 -16.09 -0.09
N PHE A 20 -17.29 -16.22 -1.31
CA PHE A 20 -17.65 -15.28 -2.37
C PHE A 20 -19.17 -15.22 -2.50
N GLN A 21 -19.74 -14.07 -2.17
CA GLN A 21 -21.15 -13.82 -2.34
C GLN A 21 -21.34 -13.00 -3.61
N GLY A 22 -21.60 -13.66 -4.69
CA GLY A 22 -21.85 -12.99 -5.95
C GLY A 22 -21.71 -13.96 -7.12
N LEU A 23 -22.35 -13.64 -8.23
CA LEU A 23 -22.29 -14.45 -9.45
C LEU A 23 -20.99 -14.23 -10.24
N SER A 24 -20.26 -13.16 -9.94
CA SER A 24 -18.96 -12.89 -10.56
C SER A 24 -18.07 -12.18 -9.55
N PHE A 25 -16.98 -12.78 -9.24
CA PHE A 25 -15.93 -12.20 -8.42
C PHE A 25 -14.62 -12.33 -9.18
N THR A 26 -14.02 -11.22 -9.50
CA THR A 26 -12.72 -11.20 -10.17
C THR A 26 -11.66 -10.73 -9.19
N VAL A 27 -10.63 -11.51 -9.03
CA VAL A 27 -9.47 -11.17 -8.21
C VAL A 27 -8.28 -11.10 -9.13
N SER A 28 -7.56 -10.01 -9.06
CA SER A 28 -6.31 -9.81 -9.78
C SER A 28 -5.23 -9.41 -8.79
N PHE A 29 -4.05 -10.01 -8.89
CA PHE A 29 -2.90 -9.65 -8.09
C PHE A 29 -1.81 -9.12 -9.02
N GLY A 30 -1.26 -7.95 -8.69
CA GLY A 30 -0.23 -7.33 -9.50
C GLY A 30 0.59 -6.31 -8.71
N ASP A 31 1.63 -5.81 -9.35
CA ASP A 31 2.50 -4.77 -8.80
C ASP A 31 1.81 -3.41 -8.77
N ARG A 32 0.78 -3.23 -9.58
CA ARG A 32 0.09 -1.96 -9.77
C ARG A 32 -1.39 -2.10 -9.48
N GLY A 33 -1.96 -1.04 -8.96
CA GLY A 33 -3.38 -0.95 -8.69
C GLY A 33 -4.25 -0.85 -9.94
N PRO A 34 -5.57 -0.78 -9.77
CA PRO A 34 -6.54 -0.79 -10.88
C PRO A 34 -6.36 0.38 -11.86
N GLY A 35 -5.78 1.49 -11.43
CA GLY A 35 -5.46 2.62 -12.29
C GLY A 35 -4.29 2.38 -13.24
N ASN A 36 -3.36 1.54 -12.85
CA ASN A 36 -2.12 1.21 -13.60
C ASN A 36 -1.41 2.44 -14.16
N SER A 37 -1.43 3.53 -13.43
CA SER A 37 -0.85 4.82 -13.83
C SER A 37 0.66 4.89 -13.62
N GLY A 38 1.18 4.09 -12.69
CA GLY A 38 2.54 4.17 -12.17
C GLY A 38 2.72 5.16 -11.02
N ASP A 39 1.66 5.88 -10.65
CA ASP A 39 1.58 6.66 -9.42
C ASP A 39 0.96 5.80 -8.33
N VAL A 40 1.76 5.41 -7.34
CA VAL A 40 1.35 4.49 -6.28
C VAL A 40 0.14 5.00 -5.52
N MET A 41 0.05 6.30 -5.26
CA MET A 41 -1.08 6.87 -4.54
C MET A 41 -2.36 6.88 -5.38
N ALA A 42 -2.24 7.15 -6.67
CA ALA A 42 -3.37 7.08 -7.59
C ALA A 42 -3.82 5.62 -7.80
N ASP A 43 -2.88 4.70 -7.88
CA ASP A 43 -3.15 3.28 -8.14
C ASP A 43 -3.77 2.55 -6.93
N ARG A 44 -3.71 3.13 -5.74
CA ARG A 44 -4.42 2.64 -4.54
C ARG A 44 -5.91 2.97 -4.55
N ARG A 45 -6.35 3.88 -5.41
CA ARG A 45 -7.73 4.36 -5.43
C ARG A 45 -8.66 3.33 -6.05
N SER A 46 -9.80 3.16 -5.41
CA SER A 46 -10.92 2.44 -6.00
C SER A 46 -11.46 3.19 -7.21
N VAL A 47 -11.85 2.46 -8.22
CA VAL A 47 -12.45 3.01 -9.45
C VAL A 47 -13.81 2.36 -9.66
N ASN A 48 -14.76 3.10 -10.23
CA ASN A 48 -16.03 2.49 -10.63
C ASN A 48 -15.85 1.67 -11.91
N ASP A 49 -16.79 0.78 -12.19
CA ASP A 49 -16.77 -0.14 -13.35
C ASP A 49 -16.46 0.54 -14.67
N ALA A 50 -17.00 1.75 -14.88
CA ALA A 50 -16.83 2.48 -16.15
C ALA A 50 -15.37 2.90 -16.39
N ASN A 51 -14.58 2.99 -15.34
CA ASN A 51 -13.19 3.44 -15.38
C ASN A 51 -12.20 2.31 -15.02
N ALA A 52 -12.72 1.11 -14.72
CA ALA A 52 -11.85 -0.01 -14.39
C ALA A 52 -11.04 -0.43 -15.62
N THR A 53 -9.74 -0.44 -15.47
CA THR A 53 -8.85 -1.06 -16.45
C THR A 53 -8.77 -2.55 -16.17
N SER A 54 -8.77 -3.38 -17.22
CA SER A 54 -8.52 -4.80 -17.04
C SER A 54 -7.06 -4.99 -16.66
N ASN A 55 -6.79 -5.15 -15.37
CA ASN A 55 -5.47 -5.56 -14.91
C ASN A 55 -5.32 -7.06 -15.12
N ASN A 56 -4.32 -7.46 -15.88
CA ASN A 56 -3.89 -8.85 -15.89
C ASN A 56 -3.23 -9.14 -14.54
N ALA A 57 -3.45 -10.35 -14.03
CA ALA A 57 -2.72 -10.80 -12.86
C ALA A 57 -1.23 -10.96 -13.22
N ASP A 58 -0.36 -10.23 -12.53
CA ASP A 58 1.08 -10.35 -12.69
C ASP A 58 1.63 -11.43 -11.77
N HIS A 59 0.97 -11.67 -10.65
CA HIS A 59 1.35 -12.66 -9.65
C HIS A 59 0.53 -13.94 -9.78
N MET A 60 1.14 -15.06 -9.43
CA MET A 60 0.45 -16.36 -9.45
C MET A 60 -0.45 -16.50 -8.23
N VAL A 61 -1.63 -17.06 -8.43
CA VAL A 61 -2.64 -17.29 -7.39
C VAL A 61 -2.89 -18.77 -7.22
N PHE A 62 -2.91 -19.22 -5.97
CA PHE A 62 -3.07 -20.63 -5.56
C PHE A 62 -4.21 -20.78 -4.55
N LEU A 63 -4.87 -21.93 -4.56
CA LEU A 63 -5.87 -22.28 -3.55
C LEU A 63 -5.23 -22.78 -2.24
N ASN A 64 -4.02 -23.32 -2.34
CA ASN A 64 -3.24 -23.79 -1.21
C ASN A 64 -1.87 -23.11 -1.23
N ASP A 65 -1.14 -23.19 -0.10
CA ASP A 65 0.24 -22.72 -0.02
C ASP A 65 1.09 -23.37 -1.12
N PRO A 66 1.69 -22.58 -2.02
CA PRO A 66 2.50 -23.11 -3.11
C PRO A 66 3.76 -23.83 -2.59
N ASP A 67 4.16 -24.87 -3.30
CA ASP A 67 5.36 -25.65 -2.94
C ASP A 67 6.62 -24.77 -2.98
N ASN A 68 7.39 -24.79 -1.88
CA ASN A 68 8.57 -23.93 -1.74
C ASN A 68 9.78 -24.37 -2.58
N ILE A 69 9.71 -25.54 -3.21
CA ILE A 69 10.75 -26.00 -4.16
C ILE A 69 10.47 -25.40 -5.55
N GLU A 70 9.20 -25.41 -5.96
CA GLU A 70 8.78 -24.83 -7.25
C GLU A 70 8.65 -23.29 -7.17
N PHE A 71 8.25 -22.78 -6.02
CA PHE A 71 8.05 -21.35 -5.74
C PHE A 71 8.87 -20.91 -4.52
N PRO A 72 10.20 -20.82 -4.68
CA PRO A 72 11.10 -20.62 -3.56
C PRO A 72 10.98 -19.22 -2.97
N SER A 73 11.00 -19.17 -1.64
CA SER A 73 11.09 -17.96 -0.85
C SER A 73 12.17 -18.09 0.20
N SER A 74 12.99 -17.07 0.37
CA SER A 74 14.08 -17.12 1.34
C SER A 74 14.37 -15.74 1.93
N LEU A 75 14.99 -15.70 3.10
CA LEU A 75 15.40 -14.45 3.74
C LEU A 75 16.41 -13.63 2.93
N SER A 76 17.03 -14.20 1.89
CA SER A 76 17.91 -13.46 0.98
C SER A 76 17.14 -12.46 0.11
N GLN A 77 15.82 -12.56 0.03
CA GLN A 77 14.95 -11.61 -0.64
C GLN A 77 14.62 -10.41 0.23
N CYS A 78 14.86 -10.50 1.54
CA CYS A 78 14.63 -9.41 2.46
C CYS A 78 15.66 -8.29 2.24
N GLY A 79 15.16 -7.09 2.09
CA GLY A 79 15.97 -5.90 1.94
C GLY A 79 15.92 -4.99 3.15
N ASP A 80 16.71 -3.94 3.08
CA ASP A 80 16.76 -2.87 4.07
C ASP A 80 16.49 -1.52 3.39
N VAL A 81 15.97 -0.58 4.17
CA VAL A 81 15.78 0.81 3.79
C VAL A 81 16.62 1.72 4.67
N TYR A 82 17.15 2.78 4.12
CA TYR A 82 17.91 3.77 4.86
C TYR A 82 17.65 5.18 4.35
N LEU A 83 17.46 6.09 5.30
CA LEU A 83 17.35 7.53 5.05
C LEU A 83 18.76 8.12 4.90
N LEU A 84 19.05 8.69 3.75
CA LEU A 84 20.33 9.32 3.45
C LEU A 84 20.37 10.80 3.86
N GLY A 85 19.20 11.41 4.03
CA GLY A 85 19.04 12.79 4.46
C GLY A 85 18.11 13.59 3.54
N VAL A 86 18.03 14.87 3.83
CA VAL A 86 17.20 15.82 3.06
C VAL A 86 18.14 16.84 2.40
N SER A 87 17.95 17.07 1.11
CA SER A 87 18.66 18.11 0.36
C SER A 87 17.66 19.09 -0.26
N CYS A 88 18.11 20.33 -0.48
CA CYS A 88 17.35 21.34 -1.21
C CYS A 88 17.94 21.41 -2.63
N GLU A 89 17.16 21.08 -3.63
CA GLU A 89 17.60 21.07 -5.03
C GLU A 89 17.44 22.47 -5.68
N ILE A 90 16.33 23.10 -5.39
CA ILE A 90 15.97 24.45 -5.82
C ILE A 90 15.15 25.12 -4.69
N PRO A 91 14.99 26.44 -4.70
CA PRO A 91 14.10 27.09 -3.74
C PRO A 91 12.72 26.41 -3.72
N ASP A 92 12.22 26.13 -2.51
CA ASP A 92 10.93 25.50 -2.24
C ASP A 92 10.74 24.07 -2.79
N SER A 93 11.83 23.37 -3.09
CA SER A 93 11.81 21.96 -3.45
C SER A 93 12.85 21.19 -2.63
N PHE A 94 12.35 20.22 -1.90
CA PHE A 94 13.15 19.32 -1.06
C PHE A 94 13.24 17.95 -1.70
N CYS A 95 14.36 17.31 -1.47
CA CYS A 95 14.62 15.95 -1.86
C CYS A 95 14.85 15.12 -0.61
N ILE A 96 14.01 14.16 -0.35
CA ILE A 96 14.22 13.19 0.72
C ILE A 96 14.95 12.01 0.09
N ASN A 97 16.24 11.88 0.40
CA ASN A 97 17.08 10.88 -0.21
C ASN A 97 16.94 9.55 0.55
N ILE A 98 16.48 8.55 -0.14
CA ILE A 98 16.23 7.18 0.38
C ILE A 98 17.05 6.20 -0.43
N GLY A 99 17.58 5.18 0.24
CA GLY A 99 18.16 4.02 -0.41
C GLY A 99 17.52 2.73 0.06
N VAL A 100 17.44 1.76 -0.85
CA VAL A 100 16.96 0.39 -0.57
C VAL A 100 17.95 -0.63 -1.10
N THR A 101 18.05 -1.78 -0.45
CA THR A 101 18.92 -2.88 -0.88
C THR A 101 18.24 -3.92 -1.75
N GLN A 102 16.92 -3.88 -1.86
CA GLN A 102 16.10 -4.75 -2.70
C GLN A 102 14.90 -3.96 -3.24
N ALA A 103 14.18 -4.55 -4.19
CA ALA A 103 12.90 -4.02 -4.65
C ALA A 103 11.90 -3.92 -3.50
N GLY A 104 11.02 -2.91 -3.54
CA GLY A 104 10.00 -2.72 -2.53
C GLY A 104 9.42 -1.31 -2.55
N GLN A 105 8.44 -1.07 -1.70
CA GLN A 105 7.80 0.22 -1.54
C GLN A 105 8.28 0.91 -0.28
N VAL A 106 8.65 2.17 -0.43
CA VAL A 106 9.04 3.04 0.69
C VAL A 106 7.95 4.09 0.91
N GLU A 107 7.56 4.24 2.15
CA GLU A 107 6.70 5.32 2.61
C GLU A 107 7.48 6.21 3.55
N VAL A 108 7.48 7.51 3.25
CA VAL A 108 8.03 8.53 4.11
C VAL A 108 6.88 9.34 4.67
N ILE A 109 6.71 9.27 5.97
CA ILE A 109 5.71 10.04 6.70
C ILE A 109 6.44 11.22 7.34
N LEU A 110 6.04 12.43 6.99
CA LEU A 110 6.44 13.64 7.69
C LEU A 110 5.37 13.91 8.74
N ASP A 111 5.66 13.51 9.97
CA ASP A 111 4.74 13.47 11.11
C ASP A 111 4.79 14.81 11.87
N PHE A 112 4.18 15.83 11.31
CA PHE A 112 4.22 17.18 11.90
C PHE A 112 3.41 17.33 13.18
N ASN A 113 2.44 16.44 13.41
CA ASN A 113 1.70 16.43 14.68
C ASN A 113 2.40 15.57 15.75
N ASN A 114 3.46 14.83 15.39
CA ASN A 114 4.33 14.04 16.25
C ASN A 114 3.60 12.98 17.09
N ASN A 115 2.65 12.30 16.48
CA ASN A 115 1.89 11.23 17.13
C ASN A 115 2.34 9.81 16.73
N GLY A 116 3.30 9.68 15.80
CA GLY A 116 3.88 8.42 15.36
C GLY A 116 3.12 7.69 14.27
N ILE A 117 2.06 8.29 13.73
CA ILE A 117 1.25 7.74 12.65
C ILE A 117 1.03 8.80 11.56
N TYR A 118 0.56 8.37 10.40
CA TYR A 118 0.07 9.30 9.38
C TYR A 118 -1.43 9.55 9.57
N ASP A 119 -1.79 10.80 9.69
CA ASP A 119 -3.18 11.25 9.78
C ASP A 119 -3.55 12.10 8.57
N LEU A 120 -4.52 11.65 7.83
CA LEU A 120 -5.03 12.41 6.69
C LEU A 120 -5.82 13.65 7.14
N ASN A 121 -5.84 14.70 6.32
CA ASN A 121 -6.44 16.01 6.61
C ASN A 121 -5.85 16.72 7.84
N THR A 122 -4.62 16.38 8.17
CA THR A 122 -3.81 17.05 9.20
C THR A 122 -2.62 17.78 8.57
N THR A 123 -1.63 18.12 9.38
CA THR A 123 -0.36 18.67 8.91
C THR A 123 0.58 17.61 8.34
N ASP A 124 0.30 16.32 8.54
CA ASP A 124 1.16 15.23 8.11
C ASP A 124 1.21 15.06 6.60
N VAL A 125 2.34 14.61 6.10
CA VAL A 125 2.54 14.35 4.69
C VAL A 125 2.96 12.89 4.51
N LEU A 126 2.35 12.20 3.55
CA LEU A 126 2.75 10.88 3.10
C LEU A 126 3.35 10.97 1.72
N LEU A 127 4.59 10.52 1.58
CA LEU A 127 5.29 10.37 0.30
C LEU A 127 5.55 8.90 0.07
N VAL A 128 5.33 8.43 -1.15
CA VAL A 128 5.48 7.01 -1.49
C VAL A 128 6.33 6.87 -2.74
N GLU A 129 7.27 5.94 -2.70
CA GLU A 129 8.13 5.59 -3.84
C GLU A 129 8.23 4.07 -3.98
N PHE A 130 8.23 3.59 -5.22
CA PHE A 130 8.38 2.17 -5.52
C PHE A 130 9.70 1.89 -6.23
N PHE A 131 10.49 1.02 -5.64
CA PHE A 131 11.78 0.59 -6.15
C PHE A 131 11.66 -0.77 -6.82
N THR A 132 12.05 -0.87 -8.07
CA THR A 132 12.06 -2.14 -8.81
C THR A 132 13.32 -2.97 -8.59
N ALA A 133 14.34 -2.39 -7.96
CA ALA A 133 15.62 -3.02 -7.60
C ALA A 133 16.29 -2.23 -6.47
N ALA A 134 17.42 -2.73 -5.98
CA ALA A 134 18.31 -1.96 -5.11
C ALA A 134 18.70 -0.65 -5.79
N ASP A 135 18.39 0.47 -5.18
CA ASP A 135 18.65 1.81 -5.73
C ASP A 135 18.61 2.89 -4.64
N THR A 136 18.93 4.10 -5.06
CA THR A 136 18.75 5.32 -4.28
C THR A 136 17.90 6.31 -5.07
N ALA A 137 16.91 6.91 -4.44
CA ALA A 137 16.04 7.88 -5.07
C ALA A 137 15.89 9.14 -4.22
N CYS A 138 15.62 10.22 -4.91
CA CYS A 138 15.11 11.45 -4.34
C CYS A 138 13.59 11.40 -4.37
N ILE A 139 12.96 11.38 -3.23
CA ILE A 139 11.51 11.54 -3.12
C ILE A 139 11.22 13.03 -3.00
N PRO A 140 10.61 13.66 -4.02
CA PRO A 140 10.41 15.10 -4.04
C PRO A 140 9.32 15.52 -3.04
N TRP A 141 9.57 16.62 -2.34
CA TRP A 141 8.60 17.26 -1.48
C TRP A 141 8.63 18.78 -1.69
N ASN A 142 7.47 19.38 -1.81
CA ASN A 142 7.31 20.81 -2.12
C ASN A 142 7.40 21.75 -0.91
N GLY A 143 7.74 21.22 0.27
CA GLY A 143 7.83 22.02 1.49
C GLY A 143 6.50 22.42 2.11
N LEU A 144 5.39 21.87 1.63
CA LEU A 144 4.08 22.11 2.20
C LEU A 144 3.68 20.97 3.15
N LYS A 145 3.06 21.32 4.25
CA LYS A 145 2.39 20.37 5.14
C LYS A 145 1.10 19.86 4.51
N GLY A 146 0.50 18.84 5.09
CA GLY A 146 -0.73 18.24 4.61
C GLY A 146 -1.94 19.19 4.57
N ASP A 147 -1.93 20.22 5.40
CA ASP A 147 -2.93 21.30 5.39
C ASP A 147 -2.64 22.43 4.37
N GLY A 148 -1.57 22.27 3.59
CA GLY A 148 -1.12 23.25 2.59
C GLY A 148 -0.31 24.42 3.15
N SER A 149 -0.08 24.50 4.45
CA SER A 149 0.79 25.51 5.03
C SER A 149 2.27 25.21 4.76
N PRO A 150 3.12 26.23 4.51
CA PRO A 150 4.54 26.00 4.31
C PRO A 150 5.23 25.62 5.62
N ILE A 151 6.30 24.84 5.52
CA ILE A 151 7.19 24.58 6.65
C ILE A 151 7.87 25.87 7.10
N GLY A 152 7.98 26.07 8.42
CA GLY A 152 8.69 27.19 9.02
C GLY A 152 10.21 27.04 8.92
N PHE A 153 10.93 28.17 8.84
CA PHE A 153 12.39 28.15 8.88
C PHE A 153 12.90 27.56 10.21
N GLY A 154 13.70 26.49 10.11
CA GLY A 154 14.24 25.79 11.29
C GLY A 154 13.23 24.90 12.02
N GLU A 155 12.06 24.71 11.45
CA GLU A 155 11.09 23.77 12.00
C GLU A 155 11.59 22.32 11.82
N PRO A 156 11.58 21.51 12.88
CA PRO A 156 11.98 20.12 12.77
C PRO A 156 10.97 19.33 11.93
N ILE A 157 11.44 18.38 11.16
CA ILE A 157 10.63 17.48 10.34
C ILE A 157 10.72 16.09 10.96
N PRO A 158 9.80 15.70 11.86
CA PRO A 158 9.76 14.33 12.34
C PRO A 158 9.47 13.40 11.16
N THR A 159 10.33 12.43 10.93
CA THR A 159 10.27 11.59 9.75
C THR A 159 10.23 10.13 10.15
N ILE A 160 9.22 9.41 9.66
CA ILE A 160 9.08 7.97 9.80
C ILE A 160 9.25 7.36 8.42
N VAL A 161 10.11 6.35 8.31
CA VAL A 161 10.29 5.59 7.08
C VAL A 161 9.76 4.19 7.29
N ARG A 162 8.88 3.77 6.41
CA ARG A 162 8.37 2.39 6.34
C ARG A 162 8.83 1.76 5.04
N TYR A 163 9.18 0.50 5.09
CA TYR A 163 9.56 -0.28 3.93
C TYR A 163 8.72 -1.54 3.86
N SER A 164 8.18 -1.81 2.70
CA SER A 164 7.32 -2.97 2.43
C SER A 164 7.83 -3.70 1.19
N GLN A 165 7.84 -5.02 1.28
CA GLN A 165 8.18 -5.92 0.18
C GLN A 165 7.06 -6.92 -0.05
N GLY A 166 7.05 -7.56 -1.24
CA GLY A 166 5.95 -8.42 -1.63
C GLY A 166 4.65 -7.66 -1.77
N VAL A 167 4.74 -6.37 -2.13
CA VAL A 167 3.58 -5.50 -2.32
C VAL A 167 2.76 -6.03 -3.48
N GLN A 168 1.46 -6.07 -3.29
CA GLN A 168 0.54 -6.53 -4.31
C GLN A 168 -0.75 -5.73 -4.25
N HIS A 169 -1.33 -5.49 -5.40
CA HIS A 169 -2.64 -4.88 -5.51
C HIS A 169 -3.68 -5.97 -5.73
N TYR A 170 -4.74 -5.86 -4.97
CA TYR A 170 -5.85 -6.78 -4.98
C TYR A 170 -7.06 -6.05 -5.56
N ALA A 171 -7.40 -6.35 -6.79
CA ALA A 171 -8.60 -5.82 -7.42
C ALA A 171 -9.78 -6.73 -7.07
N GLY A 172 -10.64 -6.28 -6.17
CA GLY A 172 -11.89 -6.93 -5.80
C GLY A 172 -13.07 -6.22 -6.45
N TYR A 173 -14.05 -6.99 -6.90
CA TYR A 173 -15.34 -6.49 -7.35
C TYR A 173 -16.40 -6.87 -6.31
N ASP A 174 -17.32 -5.97 -6.01
CA ASP A 174 -18.36 -6.17 -4.97
C ASP A 174 -17.79 -6.54 -3.59
N ILE A 175 -16.64 -5.98 -3.25
CA ILE A 175 -15.91 -6.31 -2.01
C ILE A 175 -16.70 -5.89 -0.75
N GLU A 176 -17.58 -4.93 -0.88
CA GLU A 176 -18.48 -4.44 0.17
C GLU A 176 -19.45 -5.50 0.68
N PHE A 177 -19.69 -6.56 -0.08
CA PHE A 177 -20.48 -7.69 0.37
C PHE A 177 -19.72 -8.65 1.30
N LEU A 178 -18.42 -8.47 1.45
CA LEU A 178 -17.60 -9.24 2.40
C LEU A 178 -17.81 -8.73 3.83
N LYS A 179 -18.96 -8.99 4.40
CA LYS A 179 -19.40 -8.45 5.71
C LYS A 179 -18.47 -8.79 6.89
N ASN A 180 -17.69 -9.86 6.76
CA ASN A 180 -16.77 -10.29 7.81
C ASN A 180 -15.35 -9.80 7.56
N GLY A 181 -15.15 -8.97 6.53
CA GLY A 181 -13.84 -8.49 6.14
C GLY A 181 -12.95 -9.59 5.55
N PHE A 182 -11.71 -9.27 5.35
CA PHE A 182 -10.69 -10.21 4.91
C PHE A 182 -9.35 -9.93 5.59
N CYS A 183 -8.50 -10.96 5.69
CA CYS A 183 -7.14 -10.88 6.21
C CYS A 183 -6.13 -11.03 5.08
N VAL A 184 -5.09 -10.24 5.12
CA VAL A 184 -3.88 -10.48 4.32
C VAL A 184 -2.72 -10.73 5.27
N GLN A 185 -1.96 -11.77 5.01
CA GLN A 185 -0.82 -12.15 5.83
C GLN A 185 0.34 -12.59 4.95
N THR A 186 1.52 -12.02 5.17
CA THR A 186 2.75 -12.54 4.58
C THR A 186 3.08 -13.89 5.19
N VAL A 187 3.17 -14.93 4.36
CA VAL A 187 3.48 -16.29 4.79
C VAL A 187 4.98 -16.53 4.77
N ARG A 188 5.66 -16.11 3.68
CA ARG A 188 7.12 -16.26 3.52
C ARG A 188 7.68 -15.41 2.38
N PRO A 189 8.95 -14.95 2.48
CA PRO A 189 9.68 -14.92 3.74
C PRO A 189 9.08 -13.87 4.68
N VAL A 190 9.22 -14.06 5.98
CA VAL A 190 8.89 -13.01 6.96
C VAL A 190 10.17 -12.24 7.25
N CYS A 191 10.23 -11.04 6.72
CA CYS A 191 11.42 -10.19 6.80
C CYS A 191 11.43 -9.37 8.09
N PRO A 192 12.51 -9.42 8.89
CA PRO A 192 12.62 -8.57 10.07
C PRO A 192 12.60 -7.09 9.71
N GLY A 193 11.79 -6.29 10.40
CA GLY A 193 11.73 -4.84 10.22
C GLY A 193 10.98 -4.37 8.96
N ILE A 194 10.45 -5.28 8.16
CA ILE A 194 9.58 -4.97 7.03
C ILE A 194 8.13 -4.88 7.53
N ALA A 195 7.43 -3.85 7.09
CA ALA A 195 6.01 -3.72 7.39
C ALA A 195 5.24 -4.82 6.64
N THR A 196 4.47 -5.59 7.39
CA THR A 196 3.60 -6.65 6.88
C THR A 196 2.17 -6.38 7.28
N ASP A 197 1.23 -7.02 6.60
CA ASP A 197 -0.19 -7.00 6.95
C ASP A 197 -0.83 -5.59 6.87
N LEU A 198 -0.21 -4.68 6.11
CA LEU A 198 -0.77 -3.37 5.84
C LEU A 198 -1.72 -3.46 4.65
N LEU A 199 -2.91 -2.92 4.82
CA LEU A 199 -3.90 -2.77 3.77
C LEU A 199 -4.15 -1.30 3.50
N TYR A 200 -4.21 -0.96 2.23
CA TYR A 200 -4.53 0.39 1.78
C TYR A 200 -5.68 0.33 0.81
N TRP A 201 -6.62 1.21 0.96
CA TRP A 201 -7.59 1.51 -0.06
C TRP A 201 -7.97 2.99 -0.02
N ASP A 202 -8.43 3.50 -1.11
CA ASP A 202 -8.94 4.86 -1.24
C ASP A 202 -10.21 4.81 -2.10
N ASP A 203 -11.35 4.99 -1.46
CA ASP A 203 -12.67 5.03 -2.09
C ASP A 203 -13.19 6.46 -2.28
N SER A 204 -12.33 7.46 -2.10
CA SER A 204 -12.69 8.89 -2.15
C SER A 204 -13.34 9.33 -3.44
N GLN A 205 -13.12 8.59 -4.51
CA GLN A 205 -13.64 8.91 -5.84
C GLN A 205 -14.80 8.02 -6.27
N ILE A 206 -15.20 7.09 -5.42
CA ILE A 206 -16.40 6.30 -5.66
C ILE A 206 -17.60 7.15 -5.23
N THR A 207 -18.31 7.65 -6.21
CA THR A 207 -19.61 8.29 -6.00
C THR A 207 -20.69 7.27 -6.32
N ASP A 208 -21.29 6.70 -5.31
CA ASP A 208 -22.52 5.94 -5.48
C ASP A 208 -23.72 6.80 -5.05
N ASP A 209 -24.53 7.16 -6.01
CA ASP A 209 -25.76 7.93 -5.76
C ASP A 209 -26.86 7.07 -5.10
N LEU A 210 -26.68 5.77 -4.93
CA LEU A 210 -27.76 4.85 -4.58
C LEU A 210 -27.53 4.03 -3.30
N VAL A 211 -26.31 3.86 -2.81
CA VAL A 211 -26.05 3.05 -1.62
C VAL A 211 -24.92 3.67 -0.79
N THR A 212 -25.21 3.97 0.45
CA THR A 212 -24.13 4.22 1.42
C THR A 212 -23.46 2.88 1.70
N VAL A 213 -22.41 2.59 0.99
CA VAL A 213 -21.62 1.38 1.21
C VAL A 213 -20.86 1.53 2.50
N THR A 214 -21.33 0.87 3.53
CA THR A 214 -20.55 0.70 4.75
C THR A 214 -19.67 -0.51 4.53
N ILE A 215 -18.45 -0.29 4.06
CA ILE A 215 -17.42 -1.33 4.13
C ILE A 215 -17.18 -1.53 5.62
N ASN A 216 -17.53 -2.70 6.14
CA ASN A 216 -17.28 -3.04 7.52
C ASN A 216 -15.78 -3.04 7.75
N GLU A 217 -15.32 -2.21 8.60
CA GLU A 217 -13.97 -2.05 9.05
C GLU A 217 -13.28 -0.79 8.53
N GLY A 218 -13.59 0.17 9.14
CA GLY A 218 -12.96 1.42 9.03
C GLY A 218 -13.88 2.36 8.34
N ASP A 219 -13.66 3.40 8.24
CA ASP A 219 -14.34 4.59 8.01
C ASP A 219 -15.18 4.58 6.74
N PRO A 220 -16.46 4.62 6.86
CA PRO A 220 -17.36 4.66 5.72
C PRO A 220 -17.15 5.98 4.98
N GLY A 221 -16.65 5.90 3.76
CA GLY A 221 -16.81 6.95 2.76
C GLY A 221 -16.18 8.30 3.09
N THR A 222 -15.09 8.35 3.84
CA THR A 222 -14.37 9.62 4.05
C THR A 222 -13.27 9.86 3.03
N GLY A 223 -13.12 8.96 2.08
CA GLY A 223 -12.16 9.13 1.00
C GLY A 223 -10.71 9.15 1.45
N GLN A 224 -10.43 8.44 2.50
CA GLN A 224 -9.12 8.46 3.11
C GLN A 224 -8.31 7.27 2.65
N PRO A 225 -7.07 7.44 2.15
CA PRO A 225 -6.15 6.32 2.09
C PRO A 225 -6.03 5.77 3.50
N LYS A 226 -6.53 4.55 3.71
CA LYS A 226 -6.50 3.95 5.02
C LYS A 226 -5.46 2.89 5.09
N ILE A 227 -4.61 3.05 6.07
CA ILE A 227 -3.90 1.92 6.64
C ILE A 227 -4.92 1.23 7.53
N GLN A 228 -5.51 0.15 7.05
CA GLN A 228 -6.38 -0.64 7.89
C GLN A 228 -5.72 -1.90 8.34
N PHE A 229 -5.96 -2.19 9.59
CA PHE A 229 -5.76 -3.52 10.09
C PHE A 229 -6.72 -4.48 9.40
N ASN A 230 -6.23 -5.65 9.11
CA ASN A 230 -7.03 -6.78 8.79
C ASN A 230 -8.12 -6.94 9.84
N GLY A 231 -9.37 -6.85 9.47
CA GLY A 231 -10.51 -7.02 10.38
C GLY A 231 -10.70 -8.43 10.89
N CYS A 232 -9.75 -9.31 10.65
CA CYS A 232 -9.75 -10.65 11.15
C CYS A 232 -8.56 -10.93 12.07
N THR A 233 -8.77 -11.79 13.02
CA THR A 233 -7.71 -12.34 13.85
C THR A 233 -6.97 -13.39 13.02
N CYS A 234 -5.87 -13.00 12.44
CA CYS A 234 -5.00 -13.97 11.78
C CYS A 234 -4.24 -14.84 12.76
#